data_55c6eb2161e457361a1b8fcb306234ae
#
_entry.id   55c6eb2161e457361a1b8fcb306234ae
#
_cell.length_a   1.000
_cell.length_b   1.000
_cell.length_c   1.000
_cell.angle_alpha   90.00
_cell.angle_beta   90.00
_cell.angle_gamma   90.00
#
_symmetry.space_group_name_H-M   'P 1'
#
loop_
_entity.id
_entity.type
_entity.pdbx_description
1 polymer ?
#
loop_
_entity_poly.entity_id
_entity_poly.type
_entity_poly.pdbx_seq_one_letter_code
_entity_poly.pdbx_strand_id
1 'polypeptide(L)'
;MATFVDRVTLHASAGKGGDGCVSVHREKFKPLGGPDGANGGRGGDVVLVVDPDVTTLLDFHHSPHRKGTDGKQGAGDFNNGADGKDLILGVPNGTVVKDVNGNVIADLVGYGTRFMAAQGGKGGLGNAGLANSKRRAPGFALLGEPGETRTLFLELKSVADIGLVGYPSAGKSSLIAAMSAARPKIAEYPLSLIHISEPTRPLY
;
A
#
# COMPACT_ATOMS: atom_id res chain seq x y z
N MET A 1 -20.67 9.71 -13.26
CA MET A 1 -20.25 10.92 -12.52
C MET A 1 -18.98 10.56 -11.77
N ALA A 2 -17.88 11.25 -11.98
CA ALA A 2 -16.66 11.06 -11.21
C ALA A 2 -16.93 11.62 -9.79
N THR A 3 -17.07 10.76 -8.79
CA THR A 3 -17.18 11.17 -7.40
C THR A 3 -15.78 11.47 -6.92
N PHE A 4 -15.53 12.71 -6.51
CA PHE A 4 -14.25 13.08 -5.89
C PHE A 4 -14.20 12.44 -4.51
N VAL A 5 -13.15 11.69 -4.23
CA VAL A 5 -12.94 11.00 -2.95
C VAL A 5 -11.66 11.55 -2.34
N ASP A 6 -11.79 12.23 -1.22
CA ASP A 6 -10.71 12.89 -0.47
C ASP A 6 -10.20 12.07 0.72
N ARG A 7 -10.99 11.11 1.19
CA ARG A 7 -10.65 10.24 2.33
C ARG A 7 -10.98 8.79 2.03
N VAL A 8 -10.03 7.89 2.25
CA VAL A 8 -10.21 6.46 2.05
C VAL A 8 -9.47 5.66 3.13
N THR A 9 -9.95 4.45 3.37
CA THR A 9 -9.25 3.47 4.20
C THR A 9 -8.51 2.51 3.29
N LEU A 10 -7.22 2.31 3.56
CA LEU A 10 -6.37 1.34 2.88
C LEU A 10 -6.02 0.20 3.85
N HIS A 11 -6.36 -1.02 3.49
CA HIS A 11 -5.89 -2.23 4.16
C HIS A 11 -4.72 -2.80 3.38
N ALA A 12 -3.50 -2.41 3.77
CA ALA A 12 -2.27 -2.88 3.15
C ALA A 12 -1.81 -4.17 3.83
N SER A 13 -1.60 -5.22 3.07
CA SER A 13 -1.04 -6.50 3.51
C SER A 13 0.14 -6.84 2.62
N ALA A 14 1.33 -6.85 3.19
CA ALA A 14 2.53 -7.25 2.47
C ALA A 14 2.59 -8.77 2.28
N GLY A 15 3.42 -9.22 1.34
CA GLY A 15 3.60 -10.64 1.05
C GLY A 15 4.28 -11.40 2.19
N LYS A 16 3.90 -12.66 2.41
CA LYS A 16 4.62 -13.58 3.29
C LYS A 16 5.97 -13.94 2.67
N GLY A 17 7.01 -14.14 3.48
CA GLY A 17 8.26 -14.76 3.04
C GLY A 17 8.03 -16.24 2.68
N GLY A 18 8.73 -16.72 1.67
CA GLY A 18 8.75 -18.15 1.30
C GLY A 18 9.41 -18.99 2.38
N ASP A 19 8.99 -20.23 2.53
CA ASP A 19 9.58 -21.14 3.50
C ASP A 19 10.95 -21.67 2.98
N GLY A 20 11.89 -21.92 3.90
CA GLY A 20 13.14 -22.59 3.57
C GLY A 20 12.93 -24.04 3.22
N CYS A 21 13.86 -24.62 2.48
CA CYS A 21 13.83 -26.04 2.08
C CYS A 21 14.68 -26.91 2.96
N VAL A 22 14.25 -28.15 3.20
CA VAL A 22 15.07 -29.21 3.77
C VAL A 22 15.39 -30.21 2.66
N SER A 23 16.62 -30.22 2.22
CA SER A 23 17.10 -31.12 1.20
C SER A 23 18.54 -31.58 1.50
N VAL A 24 18.90 -32.74 1.01
CA VAL A 24 20.24 -33.32 1.14
C VAL A 24 20.71 -33.74 -0.23
N HIS A 25 21.86 -33.22 -0.62
CA HIS A 25 22.48 -33.56 -1.90
C HIS A 25 22.86 -35.04 -1.94
N ARG A 26 22.45 -35.73 -2.99
CA ARG A 26 22.74 -37.15 -3.21
C ARG A 26 23.30 -37.35 -4.60
N GLU A 27 24.55 -37.78 -4.65
CA GLU A 27 25.21 -38.20 -5.90
C GLU A 27 25.56 -39.68 -5.87
N LYS A 28 25.67 -40.24 -7.07
CA LYS A 28 26.21 -41.61 -7.22
C LYS A 28 27.59 -41.64 -6.59
N PHE A 29 27.85 -42.53 -5.64
CA PHE A 29 29.05 -42.67 -4.84
C PHE A 29 29.30 -41.63 -3.73
N LYS A 30 28.36 -40.67 -3.48
CA LYS A 30 28.40 -39.74 -2.35
C LYS A 30 27.05 -39.70 -1.61
N PRO A 31 26.69 -40.73 -0.84
CA PRO A 31 25.39 -40.82 -0.17
C PRO A 31 25.19 -39.75 0.92
N LEU A 32 26.28 -39.14 1.40
CA LEU A 32 26.30 -38.11 2.44
C LEU A 32 26.78 -36.76 1.86
N GLY A 33 26.17 -36.27 0.80
CA GLY A 33 26.57 -35.06 0.08
C GLY A 33 26.33 -33.73 0.84
N GLY A 34 25.75 -33.79 2.02
CA GLY A 34 25.50 -32.59 2.86
C GLY A 34 24.15 -31.92 2.58
N PRO A 35 23.78 -30.89 3.38
CA PRO A 35 22.55 -30.14 3.20
C PRO A 35 22.67 -29.20 1.99
N ASP A 36 21.66 -29.19 1.12
CA ASP A 36 21.58 -28.36 -0.08
C ASP A 36 20.24 -27.61 -0.20
N GLY A 37 19.40 -27.68 0.83
CA GLY A 37 18.16 -26.94 0.87
C GLY A 37 18.38 -25.44 0.97
N ALA A 38 17.81 -24.70 0.03
CA ALA A 38 17.99 -23.27 -0.11
C ALA A 38 16.97 -22.46 0.69
N ASN A 39 17.18 -21.15 0.73
CA ASN A 39 16.32 -20.20 1.45
C ASN A 39 15.07 -19.89 0.63
N GLY A 40 13.96 -19.57 1.34
CA GLY A 40 12.80 -18.97 0.73
C GLY A 40 13.03 -17.52 0.28
N GLY A 41 12.29 -17.06 -0.70
CA GLY A 41 12.29 -15.68 -1.16
C GLY A 41 11.61 -14.74 -0.16
N ARG A 42 11.95 -13.46 -0.20
CA ARG A 42 11.28 -12.41 0.57
C ARG A 42 9.87 -12.17 0.03
N GLY A 43 8.91 -11.79 0.89
CA GLY A 43 7.62 -11.26 0.46
C GLY A 43 7.75 -9.85 -0.13
N GLY A 44 6.87 -9.48 -1.07
CA GLY A 44 6.82 -8.15 -1.65
C GLY A 44 6.25 -7.10 -0.69
N ASP A 45 6.79 -5.89 -0.74
CA ASP A 45 6.33 -4.74 0.03
C ASP A 45 5.08 -4.12 -0.60
N VAL A 46 4.34 -3.33 0.18
CA VAL A 46 3.31 -2.40 -0.33
C VAL A 46 3.83 -0.99 -0.16
N VAL A 47 4.01 -0.28 -1.28
CA VAL A 47 4.63 1.05 -1.31
C VAL A 47 3.66 2.04 -1.98
N LEU A 48 3.41 3.16 -1.30
CA LEU A 48 2.71 4.31 -1.88
C LEU A 48 3.73 5.22 -2.57
N VAL A 49 3.42 5.69 -3.77
CA VAL A 49 4.28 6.58 -4.55
C VAL A 49 3.45 7.74 -5.08
N VAL A 50 3.94 8.96 -4.91
CA VAL A 50 3.28 10.14 -5.48
C VAL A 50 3.44 10.13 -6.99
N ASP A 51 2.31 10.01 -7.70
CA ASP A 51 2.24 9.91 -9.16
C ASP A 51 1.53 11.15 -9.73
N PRO A 52 2.13 11.87 -10.70
CA PRO A 52 1.52 13.03 -11.34
C PRO A 52 0.22 12.71 -12.09
N ASP A 53 0.08 11.48 -12.58
CA ASP A 53 -1.08 11.05 -13.36
C ASP A 53 -2.29 10.69 -12.49
N VAL A 54 -2.08 10.53 -11.18
CA VAL A 54 -3.14 10.22 -10.21
C VAL A 54 -3.62 11.50 -9.53
N THR A 55 -4.90 11.84 -9.72
CA THR A 55 -5.52 13.05 -9.16
C THR A 55 -6.53 12.79 -8.06
N THR A 56 -6.97 11.55 -7.87
CA THR A 56 -8.00 11.18 -6.90
C THR A 56 -7.65 9.90 -6.15
N LEU A 57 -8.26 9.69 -4.98
CA LEU A 57 -8.14 8.44 -4.22
C LEU A 57 -9.24 7.42 -4.56
N LEU A 58 -9.94 7.59 -5.67
CA LEU A 58 -11.09 6.77 -6.06
C LEU A 58 -10.75 5.28 -6.21
N ASP A 59 -9.56 4.96 -6.70
CA ASP A 59 -9.07 3.59 -6.87
C ASP A 59 -9.01 2.82 -5.54
N PHE A 60 -8.64 3.52 -4.47
CA PHE A 60 -8.60 2.95 -3.11
C PHE A 60 -10.00 2.80 -2.51
N HIS A 61 -10.94 3.64 -2.91
CA HIS A 61 -12.33 3.51 -2.50
C HIS A 61 -12.97 2.23 -3.08
N HIS A 62 -12.71 1.94 -4.36
CA HIS A 62 -13.22 0.72 -5.00
C HIS A 62 -12.49 -0.55 -4.58
N SER A 63 -11.21 -0.44 -4.29
CA SER A 63 -10.35 -1.59 -3.91
C SER A 63 -9.53 -1.25 -2.68
N PRO A 64 -10.12 -1.25 -1.47
CA PRO A 64 -9.43 -0.87 -0.24
C PRO A 64 -8.41 -1.90 0.25
N HIS A 65 -8.55 -3.16 -0.17
CA HIS A 65 -7.64 -4.23 0.21
C HIS A 65 -6.54 -4.40 -0.85
N ARG A 66 -5.30 -4.15 -0.46
CA ARG A 66 -4.13 -4.28 -1.32
C ARG A 66 -3.15 -5.27 -0.71
N LYS A 67 -2.80 -6.32 -1.47
CA LYS A 67 -1.89 -7.37 -1.01
C LYS A 67 -0.66 -7.44 -1.91
N GLY A 68 0.55 -7.41 -1.29
CA GLY A 68 1.82 -7.74 -1.93
C GLY A 68 1.91 -9.22 -2.28
N THR A 69 2.79 -9.59 -3.20
CA THR A 69 2.98 -11.00 -3.58
C THR A 69 3.83 -11.73 -2.56
N ASP A 70 3.48 -13.00 -2.29
CA ASP A 70 4.24 -13.83 -1.38
C ASP A 70 5.57 -14.29 -2.05
N GLY A 71 6.64 -14.44 -1.26
CA GLY A 71 7.88 -15.05 -1.70
C GLY A 71 7.70 -16.54 -1.95
N LYS A 72 8.48 -17.09 -2.90
CA LYS A 72 8.45 -18.52 -3.20
C LYS A 72 9.29 -19.31 -2.22
N GLN A 73 8.90 -20.56 -2.01
CA GLN A 73 9.66 -21.52 -1.21
C GLN A 73 11.02 -21.82 -1.87
N GLY A 74 12.06 -22.03 -1.05
CA GLY A 74 13.34 -22.56 -1.49
C GLY A 74 13.23 -24.00 -1.99
N ALA A 75 14.16 -24.43 -2.80
CA ALA A 75 14.23 -25.81 -3.31
C ALA A 75 15.58 -26.46 -2.97
N GLY A 76 15.78 -27.73 -3.35
CA GLY A 76 17.07 -28.39 -3.28
C GLY A 76 18.07 -27.79 -4.27
N ASP A 77 19.31 -28.33 -4.29
CA ASP A 77 20.40 -27.88 -5.15
C ASP A 77 20.73 -26.38 -5.03
N PHE A 78 20.62 -25.85 -3.80
CA PHE A 78 20.85 -24.42 -3.48
C PHE A 78 19.98 -23.43 -4.27
N ASN A 79 18.83 -23.85 -4.78
CA ASN A 79 17.92 -22.99 -5.51
C ASN A 79 17.07 -22.16 -4.56
N ASN A 80 17.42 -20.88 -4.38
CA ASN A 80 16.66 -19.95 -3.56
C ASN A 80 15.26 -19.69 -4.17
N GLY A 81 14.26 -19.54 -3.30
CA GLY A 81 12.95 -19.09 -3.70
C GLY A 81 13.00 -17.69 -4.31
N ALA A 82 12.20 -17.44 -5.35
CA ALA A 82 12.11 -16.11 -5.92
C ALA A 82 11.40 -15.15 -4.94
N ASP A 83 11.90 -13.91 -4.89
CA ASP A 83 11.26 -12.86 -4.09
C ASP A 83 9.90 -12.47 -4.66
N GLY A 84 8.98 -12.11 -3.77
CA GLY A 84 7.71 -11.51 -4.12
C GLY A 84 7.92 -10.13 -4.76
N LYS A 85 7.08 -9.78 -5.72
CA LYS A 85 7.12 -8.45 -6.34
C LYS A 85 6.48 -7.43 -5.41
N ASP A 86 7.13 -6.27 -5.29
CA ASP A 86 6.57 -5.14 -4.56
C ASP A 86 5.31 -4.62 -5.27
N LEU A 87 4.31 -4.25 -4.49
CA LEU A 87 3.09 -3.60 -4.97
C LEU A 87 3.24 -2.09 -4.83
N ILE A 88 3.42 -1.42 -5.97
CA ILE A 88 3.51 0.03 -6.03
C ILE A 88 2.13 0.60 -6.30
N LEU A 89 1.67 1.52 -5.46
CA LEU A 89 0.36 2.15 -5.52
C LEU A 89 0.55 3.66 -5.72
N GLY A 90 0.03 4.18 -6.83
CA GLY A 90 0.04 5.61 -7.11
C GLY A 90 -0.93 6.37 -6.22
N VAL A 91 -0.48 7.49 -5.65
CA VAL A 91 -1.31 8.41 -4.86
C VAL A 91 -1.13 9.84 -5.37
N PRO A 92 -2.17 10.71 -5.23
CA PRO A 92 -2.06 12.11 -5.61
C PRO A 92 -1.05 12.85 -4.73
N ASN A 93 -0.49 13.93 -5.28
CA ASN A 93 0.35 14.86 -4.52
C ASN A 93 -0.45 15.53 -3.37
N GLY A 94 0.14 15.63 -2.19
CA GLY A 94 -0.52 16.17 -0.99
C GLY A 94 -1.38 15.15 -0.24
N THR A 95 -1.18 13.85 -0.48
CA THR A 95 -1.84 12.79 0.29
C THR A 95 -1.20 12.64 1.67
N VAL A 96 -1.99 12.76 2.72
CA VAL A 96 -1.59 12.51 4.11
C VAL A 96 -1.94 11.09 4.49
N VAL A 97 -0.98 10.38 5.05
CA VAL A 97 -1.15 9.02 5.58
C VAL A 97 -1.31 9.11 7.09
N LYS A 98 -2.41 8.57 7.61
CA LYS A 98 -2.73 8.52 9.05
C LYS A 98 -2.87 7.08 9.53
N ASP A 99 -2.55 6.87 10.79
CA ASP A 99 -2.79 5.63 11.51
C ASP A 99 -4.27 5.51 11.94
N VAL A 100 -4.64 4.33 12.43
CA VAL A 100 -5.98 4.05 13.02
C VAL A 100 -6.35 4.99 14.16
N ASN A 101 -5.36 5.55 14.85
CA ASN A 101 -5.54 6.53 15.94
C ASN A 101 -5.69 7.97 15.42
N GLY A 102 -5.63 8.22 14.10
CA GLY A 102 -5.70 9.55 13.50
C GLY A 102 -4.37 10.31 13.50
N ASN A 103 -3.28 9.73 14.00
CA ASN A 103 -1.96 10.36 13.96
C ASN A 103 -1.42 10.39 12.53
N VAL A 104 -0.81 11.50 12.14
CA VAL A 104 -0.14 11.64 10.84
C VAL A 104 1.18 10.87 10.89
N ILE A 105 1.33 9.89 10.01
CA ILE A 105 2.56 9.09 9.86
C ILE A 105 3.45 9.69 8.77
N ALA A 106 2.85 10.11 7.66
CA ALA A 106 3.57 10.69 6.54
C ALA A 106 2.71 11.73 5.80
N ASP A 107 3.39 12.70 5.20
CA ASP A 107 2.81 13.69 4.29
C ASP A 107 3.52 13.53 2.94
N LEU A 108 2.78 13.06 1.94
CA LEU A 108 3.31 12.69 0.64
C LEU A 108 3.25 13.90 -0.30
N VAL A 109 4.28 14.73 -0.23
CA VAL A 109 4.44 15.94 -1.03
C VAL A 109 5.63 15.78 -1.97
N GLY A 110 5.42 16.15 -3.22
CA GLY A 110 6.44 16.05 -4.28
C GLY A 110 6.39 14.72 -5.05
N TYR A 111 6.50 14.82 -6.36
CA TYR A 111 6.44 13.66 -7.25
C TYR A 111 7.56 12.66 -6.97
N GLY A 112 7.24 11.38 -7.03
CA GLY A 112 8.17 10.30 -6.75
C GLY A 112 8.46 10.05 -5.27
N THR A 113 7.89 10.83 -4.34
CA THR A 113 7.97 10.56 -2.90
C THR A 113 7.35 9.20 -2.61
N ARG A 114 8.06 8.39 -1.82
CA ARG A 114 7.69 7.01 -1.51
C ARG A 114 7.44 6.84 -0.03
N PHE A 115 6.44 6.05 0.30
CA PHE A 115 6.13 5.63 1.67
C PHE A 115 5.85 4.14 1.71
N MET A 116 6.53 3.41 2.60
CA MET A 116 6.31 1.98 2.82
C MET A 116 5.07 1.79 3.70
N ALA A 117 3.97 1.37 3.09
CA ALA A 117 2.70 1.13 3.78
C ALA A 117 2.74 -0.17 4.60
N ALA A 118 3.35 -1.24 4.05
CA ALA A 118 3.54 -2.50 4.76
C ALA A 118 4.79 -3.22 4.24
N GLN A 119 5.58 -3.79 5.14
CA GLN A 119 6.84 -4.48 4.81
C GLN A 119 6.61 -5.97 4.60
N GLY A 120 7.21 -6.53 3.54
CA GLY A 120 7.19 -7.96 3.24
C GLY A 120 7.94 -8.79 4.28
N GLY A 121 7.43 -10.00 4.52
CA GLY A 121 8.06 -10.95 5.42
C GLY A 121 9.39 -11.48 4.87
N LYS A 122 10.34 -11.77 5.76
CA LYS A 122 11.62 -12.38 5.37
C LYS A 122 11.43 -13.83 4.99
N GLY A 123 12.17 -14.28 3.96
CA GLY A 123 12.24 -15.69 3.59
C GLY A 123 12.89 -16.54 4.69
N GLY A 124 12.36 -17.75 4.90
CA GLY A 124 12.92 -18.72 5.83
C GLY A 124 14.25 -19.27 5.35
N LEU A 125 15.17 -19.55 6.27
CA LEU A 125 16.47 -20.15 5.95
C LEU A 125 16.29 -21.65 5.68
N GLY A 126 16.90 -22.11 4.57
CA GLY A 126 17.03 -23.52 4.27
C GLY A 126 18.04 -24.24 5.17
N ASN A 127 18.03 -25.57 5.16
CA ASN A 127 18.92 -26.34 6.00
C ASN A 127 20.40 -26.15 5.65
N ALA A 128 20.73 -25.77 4.43
CA ALA A 128 22.10 -25.43 4.07
C ALA A 128 22.60 -24.15 4.78
N GLY A 129 21.73 -23.12 4.89
CA GLY A 129 22.05 -21.89 5.62
C GLY A 129 22.10 -22.07 7.15
N LEU A 130 21.48 -23.12 7.68
CA LEU A 130 21.45 -23.46 9.11
C LEU A 130 22.58 -24.41 9.52
N ALA A 131 23.35 -24.93 8.57
CA ALA A 131 24.45 -25.84 8.82
C ALA A 131 25.58 -25.15 9.60
N ASN A 132 26.10 -25.83 10.60
CA ASN A 132 27.23 -25.34 11.39
C ASN A 132 28.17 -26.52 11.79
N SER A 133 29.33 -26.21 12.41
CA SER A 133 30.30 -27.22 12.82
C SER A 133 29.76 -28.31 13.74
N LYS A 134 28.78 -27.99 14.59
CA LYS A 134 28.11 -28.95 15.50
C LYS A 134 26.97 -29.71 14.81
N ARG A 135 26.25 -29.06 13.87
CA ARG A 135 25.16 -29.64 13.07
C ARG A 135 25.46 -29.50 11.60
N ARG A 136 26.15 -30.46 11.04
CA ARG A 136 26.58 -30.43 9.63
C ARG A 136 25.42 -30.58 8.63
N ALA A 137 24.36 -31.30 9.00
CA ALA A 137 23.18 -31.52 8.19
C ALA A 137 21.91 -31.39 9.03
N PRO A 138 21.39 -30.17 9.26
CA PRO A 138 20.13 -29.97 9.95
C PRO A 138 18.97 -30.63 9.19
N GLY A 139 18.11 -31.36 9.89
CA GLY A 139 16.89 -31.96 9.34
C GLY A 139 15.69 -31.02 9.35
N PHE A 140 15.91 -29.71 9.49
CA PHE A 140 14.86 -28.69 9.54
C PHE A 140 15.27 -27.43 8.79
N ALA A 141 14.27 -26.65 8.39
CA ALA A 141 14.42 -25.32 7.82
C ALA A 141 13.49 -24.35 8.56
N LEU A 142 13.72 -23.06 8.41
CA LEU A 142 12.86 -22.03 8.99
C LEU A 142 11.70 -21.72 8.03
N LEU A 143 10.54 -21.49 8.62
CA LEU A 143 9.38 -20.94 7.87
C LEU A 143 9.62 -19.48 7.53
N GLY A 144 9.03 -19.02 6.43
CA GLY A 144 9.02 -17.61 6.10
C GLY A 144 8.19 -16.80 7.09
N GLU A 145 8.66 -15.59 7.38
CA GLU A 145 7.95 -14.67 8.26
C GLU A 145 6.66 -14.15 7.58
N PRO A 146 5.59 -13.93 8.34
CA PRO A 146 4.40 -13.28 7.79
C PRO A 146 4.75 -11.84 7.36
N GLY A 147 4.13 -11.38 6.27
CA GLY A 147 4.19 -9.97 5.90
C GLY A 147 3.41 -9.09 6.87
N GLU A 148 3.81 -7.84 6.95
CA GLU A 148 3.14 -6.86 7.77
C GLU A 148 1.74 -6.55 7.21
N THR A 149 0.77 -6.32 8.10
CA THR A 149 -0.57 -5.86 7.74
C THR A 149 -0.87 -4.59 8.51
N ARG A 150 -1.20 -3.52 7.79
CA ARG A 150 -1.58 -2.22 8.36
C ARG A 150 -2.88 -1.71 7.76
N THR A 151 -3.67 -1.08 8.61
CA THR A 151 -4.81 -0.26 8.18
C THR A 151 -4.40 1.20 8.26
N LEU A 152 -4.47 1.90 7.14
CA LEU A 152 -4.06 3.29 6.98
C LEU A 152 -5.24 4.11 6.48
N PHE A 153 -5.34 5.35 6.93
CA PHE A 153 -6.26 6.34 6.39
C PHE A 153 -5.49 7.29 5.48
N LEU A 154 -5.91 7.35 4.23
CA LEU A 154 -5.36 8.30 3.24
C LEU A 154 -6.31 9.48 3.14
N GLU A 155 -5.80 10.68 3.30
CA GLU A 155 -6.54 11.92 3.19
C GLU A 155 -5.83 12.86 2.21
N LEU A 156 -6.53 13.27 1.16
CA LEU A 156 -6.01 14.23 0.19
C LEU A 156 -6.25 15.64 0.69
N LYS A 157 -5.18 16.40 0.90
CA LYS A 157 -5.27 17.84 1.16
C LYS A 157 -5.56 18.55 -0.17
N SER A 158 -6.84 18.81 -0.44
CA SER A 158 -7.22 19.65 -1.57
C SER A 158 -7.23 21.11 -1.13
N VAL A 159 -6.49 21.94 -1.84
CA VAL A 159 -6.55 23.40 -1.71
C VAL A 159 -7.43 23.93 -2.83
N ALA A 160 -8.38 24.81 -2.51
CA ALA A 160 -9.19 25.43 -3.53
C ALA A 160 -8.32 26.41 -4.34
N ASP A 161 -8.29 26.26 -5.66
CA ASP A 161 -7.55 27.16 -6.56
C ASP A 161 -8.20 28.54 -6.66
N ILE A 162 -9.54 28.60 -6.54
CA ILE A 162 -10.33 29.82 -6.66
C ILE A 162 -11.39 29.88 -5.56
N GLY A 163 -11.47 31.01 -4.88
CA GLY A 163 -12.51 31.33 -3.91
C GLY A 163 -13.41 32.46 -4.45
N LEU A 164 -14.73 32.26 -4.42
CA LEU A 164 -15.71 33.30 -4.78
C LEU A 164 -16.24 33.99 -3.51
N VAL A 165 -15.97 35.27 -3.38
CA VAL A 165 -16.42 36.11 -2.29
C VAL A 165 -17.36 37.20 -2.82
N GLY A 166 -18.45 37.46 -2.11
CA GLY A 166 -19.41 38.51 -2.51
C GLY A 166 -20.67 38.47 -1.67
N TYR A 167 -21.49 39.52 -1.80
CA TYR A 167 -22.75 39.64 -1.05
C TYR A 167 -23.72 38.49 -1.31
N PRO A 168 -24.69 38.23 -0.39
CA PRO A 168 -25.81 37.34 -0.66
C PRO A 168 -26.49 37.73 -1.99
N SER A 169 -27.02 36.75 -2.71
CA SER A 169 -27.70 36.93 -4.00
C SER A 169 -26.89 37.57 -5.14
N ALA A 170 -25.56 37.69 -5.01
CA ALA A 170 -24.69 38.24 -6.06
C ALA A 170 -24.42 37.27 -7.22
N GLY A 171 -25.14 36.15 -7.31
CA GLY A 171 -25.01 35.20 -8.43
C GLY A 171 -23.84 34.22 -8.34
N LYS A 172 -23.14 34.13 -7.19
CA LYS A 172 -21.97 33.20 -7.02
C LYS A 172 -22.33 31.75 -7.35
N SER A 173 -23.43 31.25 -6.79
CA SER A 173 -23.90 29.87 -7.01
C SER A 173 -24.31 29.63 -8.46
N SER A 174 -24.91 30.63 -9.11
CA SER A 174 -25.27 30.57 -10.53
C SER A 174 -24.03 30.52 -11.41
N LEU A 175 -22.99 31.28 -11.06
CA LEU A 175 -21.71 31.26 -11.78
C LEU A 175 -21.04 29.88 -11.67
N ILE A 176 -20.98 29.31 -10.47
CA ILE A 176 -20.43 27.95 -10.27
C ILE A 176 -21.21 26.91 -11.06
N ALA A 177 -22.56 27.01 -11.06
CA ALA A 177 -23.41 26.08 -11.81
C ALA A 177 -23.22 26.20 -13.33
N ALA A 178 -22.87 27.38 -13.82
CA ALA A 178 -22.59 27.60 -15.25
C ALA A 178 -21.19 27.14 -15.68
N MET A 179 -20.19 27.23 -14.77
CA MET A 179 -18.80 26.91 -15.07
C MET A 179 -18.42 25.44 -14.80
N SER A 180 -19.17 24.74 -13.98
CA SER A 180 -18.84 23.36 -13.57
C SER A 180 -20.08 22.45 -13.51
N ALA A 181 -19.84 21.14 -13.47
CA ALA A 181 -20.89 20.14 -13.25
C ALA A 181 -21.42 20.13 -11.80
N ALA A 182 -20.89 20.99 -10.91
CA ALA A 182 -21.37 21.13 -9.55
C ALA A 182 -22.83 21.64 -9.53
N ARG A 183 -23.63 21.10 -8.62
CA ARG A 183 -25.01 21.53 -8.42
C ARG A 183 -25.15 22.24 -7.06
N PRO A 184 -24.67 23.51 -6.96
CA PRO A 184 -24.81 24.27 -5.74
C PRO A 184 -26.30 24.53 -5.45
N LYS A 185 -26.64 24.59 -4.16
CA LYS A 185 -27.99 24.94 -3.74
C LYS A 185 -28.21 26.44 -3.95
N ILE A 186 -28.95 26.80 -5.01
CA ILE A 186 -29.27 28.18 -5.33
C ILE A 186 -30.52 28.56 -4.54
N ALA A 187 -30.42 29.52 -3.60
CA ALA A 187 -31.53 30.02 -2.80
C ALA A 187 -31.32 31.50 -2.44
N GLU A 188 -32.37 32.21 -2.19
CA GLU A 188 -32.36 33.67 -1.90
C GLU A 188 -31.94 34.01 -0.46
N TYR A 189 -31.56 33.03 0.38
CA TYR A 189 -31.12 33.29 1.74
C TYR A 189 -29.56 33.30 1.82
N PRO A 190 -28.99 33.98 2.83
CA PRO A 190 -27.55 34.09 2.97
C PRO A 190 -26.92 32.73 3.35
N LEU A 191 -26.51 31.99 2.34
CA LEU A 191 -25.75 30.73 2.51
C LEU A 191 -24.26 31.03 2.40
N SER A 192 -23.49 30.53 3.37
CA SER A 192 -22.06 30.49 3.21
C SER A 192 -21.69 29.45 2.15
N LEU A 193 -21.05 29.85 1.07
CA LEU A 193 -20.55 28.96 0.02
C LEU A 193 -19.50 27.95 0.53
N ILE A 194 -18.90 28.23 1.69
CA ILE A 194 -17.97 27.34 2.36
C ILE A 194 -18.61 25.97 2.67
N HIS A 195 -19.93 25.94 2.94
CA HIS A 195 -20.66 24.69 3.17
C HIS A 195 -21.13 23.99 1.90
N ILE A 196 -21.04 24.64 0.74
CA ILE A 196 -21.49 24.09 -0.55
C ILE A 196 -20.35 23.41 -1.28
N SER A 197 -19.12 23.82 -1.03
CA SER A 197 -17.90 23.23 -1.60
C SER A 197 -17.36 22.04 -0.81
N GLU A 198 -17.81 21.82 0.42
CA GLU A 198 -17.52 20.56 1.11
C GLU A 198 -18.32 19.43 0.45
N PRO A 199 -17.64 18.33 0.04
CA PRO A 199 -18.34 17.13 -0.37
C PRO A 199 -19.24 16.71 0.80
N THR A 200 -20.55 16.61 0.53
CA THR A 200 -21.57 16.22 1.52
C THR A 200 -21.08 15.03 2.33
N ARG A 201 -20.75 15.27 3.60
CA ARG A 201 -20.62 14.19 4.59
C ARG A 201 -21.94 13.45 4.61
N PRO A 202 -21.98 12.14 4.37
CA PRO A 202 -23.14 11.37 4.73
C PRO A 202 -23.29 11.49 6.26
N LEU A 203 -24.41 12.07 6.69
CA LEU A 203 -24.85 12.03 8.09
C LEU A 203 -25.29 10.58 8.37
N TYR A 204 -24.50 9.88 9.14
CA TYR A 204 -24.89 8.68 9.87
C TYR A 204 -24.80 8.97 11.35
#